data_a7e4c52bdd44c857c9376bf90bc28ec0
#
_entry.id   a7e4c52bdd44c857c9376bf90bc28ec0
#
_cell.length_a   1.000
_cell.length_b   1.000
_cell.length_c   1.000
_cell.angle_alpha   90.00
_cell.angle_beta   90.00
_cell.angle_gamma   90.00
#
_symmetry.space_group_name_H-M   'P 1'
#
loop_
_entity.id
_entity.type
_entity.pdbx_description
1 polymer ?
#
loop_
_entity_poly.entity_id
_entity_poly.type
_entity_poly.pdbx_seq_one_letter_code
_entity_poly.pdbx_strand_id
1 'polypeptide(L)'
;MKQQLVYLKCDRNAEVQAQDVFLKDVAEVRCRDKVLSAKLNAIKVCHFPKEGEKRCVISCLKLVRLMEELCPEIDVQVVGETDVLVEWISVDPVSYTHLRAHET
;
A
#
# COMPACT_ATOMS: atom_id res chain seq x y z
N MET A 1 8.63 28.38 -5.59
CA MET A 1 8.58 27.11 -5.09
C MET A 1 8.29 26.11 -6.12
N LYS A 2 9.10 25.12 -6.24
CA LYS A 2 8.88 24.08 -7.14
C LYS A 2 8.19 22.97 -6.52
N GLN A 3 7.15 22.46 -7.13
CA GLN A 3 6.46 21.28 -6.67
C GLN A 3 6.78 20.11 -7.56
N GLN A 4 7.11 19.02 -6.93
CA GLN A 4 7.41 17.79 -7.63
C GLN A 4 6.11 17.09 -7.97
N LEU A 5 5.90 16.81 -9.24
CA LEU A 5 4.69 16.13 -9.66
C LEU A 5 4.82 14.64 -9.39
N VAL A 6 3.83 14.08 -8.72
CA VAL A 6 3.81 12.67 -8.36
C VAL A 6 2.47 12.10 -8.75
N TYR A 7 2.49 10.98 -9.48
CA TYR A 7 1.28 10.27 -9.81
C TYR A 7 1.09 9.11 -8.85
N LEU A 8 -0.11 8.99 -8.33
CA LEU A 8 -0.46 7.92 -7.41
C LEU A 8 -1.58 7.12 -8.04
N LYS A 9 -1.29 5.87 -8.38
CA LYS A 9 -2.30 4.99 -8.94
C LYS A 9 -2.68 3.97 -7.88
N CYS A 10 -3.91 4.06 -7.40
CA CYS A 10 -4.37 3.18 -6.33
C CYS A 10 -4.95 1.91 -6.92
N ASP A 11 -4.63 0.79 -6.30
CA ASP A 11 -5.18 -0.50 -6.70
C ASP A 11 -6.56 -0.65 -6.09
N ARG A 12 -7.37 -1.50 -6.71
CA ARG A 12 -8.69 -1.76 -6.17
C ARG A 12 -8.58 -2.68 -4.95
N ASN A 13 -7.78 -3.72 -5.07
CA ASN A 13 -7.56 -4.68 -4.01
C ASN A 13 -6.08 -4.93 -3.85
N ALA A 14 -5.66 -5.08 -2.62
CA ALA A 14 -4.27 -5.39 -2.33
C ALA A 14 -4.22 -6.49 -1.28
N GLU A 15 -3.40 -7.50 -1.51
CA GLU A 15 -3.22 -8.58 -0.57
C GLU A 15 -1.80 -8.49 -0.03
N VAL A 16 -1.68 -8.50 1.28
CA VAL A 16 -0.39 -8.38 1.92
C VAL A 16 -0.17 -9.54 2.86
N GLN A 17 1.09 -9.91 3.05
CA GLN A 17 1.44 -11.02 3.92
C GLN A 17 2.07 -10.56 5.22
N ALA A 18 2.41 -9.28 5.31
CA ALA A 18 2.99 -8.73 6.52
C ALA A 18 1.95 -7.89 7.24
N GLN A 19 2.11 -7.77 8.54
CA GLN A 19 1.20 -6.96 9.32
C GLN A 19 1.33 -5.47 8.99
N ASP A 20 2.52 -5.04 8.65
CA ASP A 20 2.74 -3.65 8.27
C ASP A 20 2.54 -3.49 6.78
N VAL A 21 1.72 -2.52 6.41
CA VAL A 21 1.39 -2.27 5.02
C VAL A 21 2.02 -0.95 4.62
N PHE A 22 2.72 -0.97 3.50
CA PHE A 22 3.39 0.22 3.00
C PHE A 22 2.73 0.72 1.74
N LEU A 23 3.00 1.96 1.39
CA LEU A 23 2.37 2.57 0.23
C LEU A 23 2.58 1.73 -1.03
N LYS A 24 3.76 1.17 -1.19
CA LYS A 24 4.06 0.36 -2.37
C LYS A 24 3.18 -0.88 -2.48
N ASP A 25 2.60 -1.31 -1.35
CA ASP A 25 1.78 -2.52 -1.34
C ASP A 25 0.36 -2.25 -1.85
N VAL A 26 -0.08 -1.01 -1.81
CA VAL A 26 -1.47 -0.67 -2.13
C VAL A 26 -1.60 0.25 -3.33
N ALA A 27 -0.51 0.82 -3.80
CA ALA A 27 -0.58 1.77 -4.89
C ALA A 27 0.77 1.83 -5.61
N GLU A 28 0.73 2.40 -6.79
CA GLU A 28 1.93 2.62 -7.57
C GLU A 28 2.24 4.11 -7.56
N VAL A 29 3.48 4.45 -7.21
CA VAL A 29 3.93 5.84 -7.18
C VAL A 29 4.82 6.07 -8.37
N ARG A 30 4.53 7.12 -9.13
CA ARG A 30 5.34 7.49 -10.27
C ARG A 30 5.80 8.92 -10.14
N CYS A 31 7.09 9.12 -10.12
CA CYS A 31 7.66 10.46 -10.15
C CYS A 31 9.07 10.37 -10.73
N ARG A 32 9.58 11.52 -11.12
CA ARG A 32 10.89 11.56 -11.75
C ARG A 32 12.03 11.33 -10.78
N ASP A 33 11.84 11.78 -9.56
CA ASP A 33 12.87 11.68 -8.53
C ASP A 33 12.83 10.30 -7.90
N LYS A 34 13.84 9.49 -8.19
CA LYS A 34 13.86 8.13 -7.68
C LYS A 34 14.04 8.07 -6.17
N VAL A 35 14.77 9.03 -5.62
CA VAL A 35 14.96 9.07 -4.18
C VAL A 35 13.64 9.37 -3.49
N LEU A 36 12.90 10.33 -4.04
CA LEU A 36 11.60 10.67 -3.51
C LEU A 36 10.64 9.50 -3.65
N SER A 37 10.67 8.84 -4.80
CA SER A 37 9.80 7.68 -5.03
C SER A 37 10.06 6.59 -3.99
N ALA A 38 11.33 6.35 -3.68
CA ALA A 38 11.67 5.34 -2.69
C ALA A 38 11.16 5.73 -1.30
N LYS A 39 11.28 7.01 -0.96
CA LYS A 39 10.78 7.48 0.32
C LYS A 39 9.28 7.35 0.44
N LEU A 40 8.57 7.69 -0.64
CA LEU A 40 7.11 7.60 -0.63
C LEU A 40 6.66 6.15 -0.55
N ASN A 41 7.32 5.27 -1.25
CA ASN A 41 6.95 3.86 -1.22
C ASN A 41 7.16 3.23 0.15
N ALA A 42 8.02 3.81 0.97
CA ALA A 42 8.32 3.28 2.29
C ALA A 42 7.39 3.80 3.38
N ILE A 43 6.40 4.60 3.02
CA ILE A 43 5.44 5.12 3.99
C ILE A 43 4.57 3.97 4.49
N LYS A 44 4.48 3.83 5.80
CA LYS A 44 3.60 2.83 6.38
C LYS A 44 2.19 3.39 6.41
N VAL A 45 1.27 2.71 5.75
CA VAL A 45 -0.10 3.20 5.62
C VAL A 45 -1.09 2.49 6.52
N CYS A 46 -0.74 1.31 6.98
CA CYS A 46 -1.66 0.52 7.78
C CYS A 46 -0.90 -0.54 8.55
N HIS A 47 -1.47 -0.96 9.67
CA HIS A 47 -0.90 -2.02 10.48
C HIS A 47 -2.05 -2.92 10.93
N PHE A 48 -1.93 -4.21 10.67
CA PHE A 48 -2.94 -5.17 11.10
C PHE A 48 -2.51 -5.81 12.42
N PRO A 49 -3.36 -5.77 13.43
CA PRO A 49 -3.07 -6.47 14.68
C PRO A 49 -3.17 -7.98 14.45
N LYS A 50 -2.44 -8.73 15.25
CA LYS A 50 -2.48 -10.17 15.11
C LYS A 50 -3.88 -10.72 15.26
N GLU A 51 -4.63 -10.13 16.16
CA GLU A 51 -6.01 -10.52 16.38
C GLU A 51 -6.89 -9.37 16.01
N GLY A 52 -7.91 -9.64 15.24
CA GLY A 52 -8.84 -8.62 14.84
C GLY A 52 -9.06 -8.65 13.34
N GLU A 53 -9.38 -7.50 12.80
CA GLU A 53 -9.71 -7.39 11.40
C GLU A 53 -8.51 -7.68 10.52
N LYS A 54 -8.75 -8.44 9.47
CA LYS A 54 -7.72 -8.71 8.48
C LYS A 54 -8.01 -8.00 7.17
N ARG A 55 -8.92 -7.07 7.20
CA ARG A 55 -9.26 -6.25 6.04
C ARG A 55 -9.31 -4.80 6.46
N CYS A 56 -8.96 -3.95 5.53
CA CYS A 56 -8.97 -2.52 5.81
C CYS A 56 -9.19 -1.80 4.49
N VAL A 57 -10.04 -0.78 4.52
CA VAL A 57 -10.25 0.06 3.34
C VAL A 57 -9.48 1.34 3.57
N ILE A 58 -8.61 1.66 2.64
CA ILE A 58 -7.79 2.86 2.73
C ILE A 58 -8.19 3.79 1.61
N SER A 59 -8.59 5.00 1.98
CA SER A 59 -8.96 6.00 1.01
C SER A 59 -7.70 6.57 0.34
N CYS A 60 -7.81 6.87 -0.95
CA CYS A 60 -6.69 7.50 -1.64
C CYS A 60 -6.34 8.85 -1.02
N LEU A 61 -7.34 9.52 -0.42
CA LEU A 61 -7.08 10.79 0.24
C LEU A 61 -6.17 10.61 1.44
N LYS A 62 -6.32 9.49 2.16
CA LYS A 62 -5.43 9.22 3.27
C LYS A 62 -4.02 9.02 2.76
N LEU A 63 -3.87 8.34 1.64
CA LEU A 63 -2.55 8.11 1.07
C LEU A 63 -1.91 9.43 0.65
N VAL A 64 -2.71 10.29 0.02
CA VAL A 64 -2.20 11.60 -0.39
C VAL A 64 -1.75 12.40 0.83
N ARG A 65 -2.54 12.36 1.89
CA ARG A 65 -2.19 13.11 3.09
C ARG A 65 -0.87 12.61 3.67
N LEU A 66 -0.69 11.31 3.73
CA LEU A 66 0.55 10.75 4.26
C LEU A 66 1.74 11.16 3.41
N MET A 67 1.55 11.17 2.10
CA MET A 67 2.62 11.58 1.20
C MET A 67 2.97 13.05 1.41
N GLU A 68 1.95 13.88 1.58
CA GLU A 68 2.17 15.32 1.76
C GLU A 68 2.81 15.63 3.10
N GLU A 69 2.51 14.80 4.10
CA GLU A 69 3.13 15.00 5.41
C GLU A 69 4.61 14.69 5.36
N LEU A 70 4.98 13.70 4.57
CA LEU A 70 6.38 13.36 4.43
C LEU A 70 7.11 14.39 3.58
N CYS A 71 6.46 14.86 2.54
CA CYS A 71 7.09 15.79 1.59
C CYS A 71 6.07 16.82 1.15
N PRO A 72 6.01 17.97 1.83
CA PRO A 72 4.98 18.97 1.54
C PRO A 72 5.11 19.62 0.17
N GLU A 73 6.23 19.43 -0.49
CA GLU A 73 6.47 20.10 -1.77
C GLU A 73 6.03 19.28 -2.97
N ILE A 74 5.32 18.19 -2.75
CA ILE A 74 4.86 17.37 -3.86
C ILE A 74 3.45 17.77 -4.27
N ASP A 75 3.17 17.54 -5.56
CA ASP A 75 1.84 17.74 -6.12
C ASP A 75 1.36 16.36 -6.54
N VAL A 76 0.42 15.80 -5.79
CA VAL A 76 -0.02 14.43 -6.03
C VAL A 76 -1.24 14.41 -6.94
N GLN A 77 -1.13 13.69 -8.03
CA GLN A 77 -2.24 13.46 -8.95
C GLN A 77 -2.68 12.02 -8.79
N VAL A 78 -3.93 11.84 -8.38
CA VAL A 78 -4.46 10.52 -8.13
C VAL A 78 -5.14 9.97 -9.37
N VAL A 79 -4.79 8.75 -9.74
CA VAL A 79 -5.48 8.04 -10.82
C VAL A 79 -5.86 6.68 -10.28
N GLY A 80 -6.80 6.02 -10.95
CA GLY A 80 -7.23 4.71 -10.51
C GLY A 80 -8.37 4.79 -9.52
N GLU A 81 -8.37 3.86 -8.59
CA GLU A 81 -9.47 3.74 -7.65
C GLU A 81 -9.39 4.77 -6.55
N THR A 82 -10.54 5.08 -5.96
CA THR A 82 -10.58 6.04 -4.86
C THR A 82 -10.34 5.38 -3.52
N ASP A 83 -10.57 4.09 -3.43
CA ASP A 83 -10.36 3.33 -2.21
C ASP A 83 -9.65 2.04 -2.52
N VAL A 84 -8.83 1.59 -1.61
CA VAL A 84 -8.11 0.33 -1.75
C VAL A 84 -8.57 -0.60 -0.64
N LEU A 85 -9.02 -1.78 -1.03
CA LEU A 85 -9.34 -2.81 -0.05
C LEU A 85 -8.07 -3.62 0.19
N VAL A 86 -7.56 -3.57 1.41
CA VAL A 86 -6.33 -4.27 1.77
C VAL A 86 -6.70 -5.47 2.61
N GLU A 87 -6.21 -6.63 2.23
CA GLU A 87 -6.44 -7.86 2.97
C GLU A 87 -5.13 -8.45 3.43
N TRP A 88 -5.07 -8.78 4.70
CA TRP A 88 -3.90 -9.44 5.26
C TRP A 88 -4.10 -10.93 5.15
N ILE A 89 -3.26 -11.56 4.36
CA ILE A 89 -3.31 -13.00 4.16
C ILE A 89 -2.22 -13.62 4.98
N SER A 90 -2.65 -14.34 6.02
CA SER A 90 -1.70 -15.02 6.90
C SER A 90 -1.32 -16.34 6.25
N VAL A 91 -0.04 -16.52 5.99
CA VAL A 91 0.43 -17.76 5.42
C VAL A 91 0.83 -18.67 6.56
N ASP A 92 0.07 -19.75 6.71
CA ASP A 92 0.35 -20.76 7.70
C ASP A 92 1.15 -21.85 7.00
N PRO A 93 2.40 -22.07 7.34
CA PRO A 93 3.20 -23.07 6.64
C PRO A 93 2.58 -24.46 6.66
N VAL A 94 1.92 -24.79 7.75
CA VAL A 94 1.28 -26.11 7.85
C VAL A 94 0.12 -26.20 6.88
N SER A 95 -0.74 -25.21 6.87
CA SER A 95 -1.85 -25.17 5.95
C SER A 95 -1.39 -25.17 4.52
N TYR A 96 -0.40 -24.37 4.26
CA TYR A 96 0.10 -24.27 2.91
C TYR A 96 0.64 -25.61 2.41
N THR A 97 1.41 -26.27 3.25
CA THR A 97 1.96 -27.56 2.91
C THR A 97 0.84 -28.58 2.67
N HIS A 98 -0.17 -28.53 3.50
CA HIS A 98 -1.28 -29.45 3.36
C HIS A 98 -2.00 -29.24 2.02
N LEU A 99 -2.22 -28.02 1.66
CA LEU A 99 -2.90 -27.72 0.40
C LEU A 99 -2.11 -28.23 -0.78
N ARG A 100 -0.80 -28.07 -0.73
CA ARG A 100 0.02 -28.53 -1.83
C ARG A 100 -0.06 -30.02 -1.95
N ALA A 101 0.02 -30.72 -0.84
CA ALA A 101 -0.09 -32.18 -0.87
C ALA A 101 -1.43 -32.60 -1.41
N HIS A 102 -2.46 -31.85 -1.08
CA HIS A 102 -3.77 -32.19 -1.53
C HIS A 102 -3.92 -32.05 -3.04
N GLU A 103 -3.24 -31.09 -3.60
CA GLU A 103 -3.38 -30.84 -5.02
C GLU A 103 -2.66 -31.86 -5.88
N THR A 104 -1.76 -32.58 -5.30
CA THR A 104 -1.13 -33.62 -6.09
C THR A 104 -2.01 -34.84 -6.11
#